data_2e497493b46f9c20cee5264230af38c8
#
_entry.id   2e497493b46f9c20cee5264230af38c8
#
_cell.length_a   1.000
_cell.length_b   1.000
_cell.length_c   1.000
_cell.angle_alpha   90.00
_cell.angle_beta   90.00
_cell.angle_gamma   90.00
#
_symmetry.space_group_name_H-M   'P 1'
#
loop_
_entity.id
_entity.type
_entity.pdbx_description
1 polymer ?
#
loop_
_entity_poly.entity_id
_entity_poly.type
_entity_poly.pdbx_seq_one_letter_code
_entity_poly.pdbx_strand_id
1 'polypeptide(L)'
;MNMKRFSIISLLLWIGILAFASGKPKVMWLDCSANFQRFSYPDSIRYYVDKCHEAGITHLVLDIKDNTGEVLYPSKYAAQKKNWKNFDRPDFDFIGTFIEAAHARNMIIFAGMNIFADGQNIVKRGAIFDKHKKWQAINYVPRKGLLPVTEIEGKPTMFLNPALKEVQKYEIDVIKEVVRNYAFDGIMLDRARYDCIDSDFSPESKKMFEKFIGKKVEKFPEDIYFSQ
;
A
#
# COMPACT_ATOMS: atom_id res chain seq x y z
N MET A 1 52.74 -20.19 18.50
CA MET A 1 51.34 -19.98 18.07
C MET A 1 51.18 -18.50 17.83
N ASN A 2 50.90 -18.09 16.60
CA ASN A 2 51.09 -16.73 16.09
C ASN A 2 50.09 -15.73 16.68
N MET A 3 50.53 -14.79 17.52
CA MET A 3 49.75 -13.69 18.11
C MET A 3 48.90 -12.91 17.08
N LYS A 4 49.39 -12.77 15.83
CA LYS A 4 48.67 -12.10 14.73
C LYS A 4 47.36 -12.85 14.32
N ARG A 5 47.29 -14.19 14.42
CA ARG A 5 46.11 -14.96 14.12
C ARG A 5 45.04 -14.82 15.21
N PHE A 6 45.45 -14.65 16.48
CA PHE A 6 44.53 -14.43 17.60
C PHE A 6 43.81 -13.08 17.50
N SER A 7 44.53 -12.01 17.09
CA SER A 7 43.97 -10.66 16.94
C SER A 7 42.91 -10.60 15.81
N ILE A 8 43.12 -11.31 14.70
CA ILE A 8 42.16 -11.33 13.57
C ILE A 8 40.89 -12.09 13.96
N ILE A 9 41.01 -13.22 14.63
CA ILE A 9 39.85 -14.02 15.10
C ILE A 9 39.04 -13.25 16.14
N SER A 10 39.70 -12.56 17.09
CA SER A 10 39.01 -11.67 18.05
C SER A 10 38.28 -10.53 17.37
N LEU A 11 38.87 -9.89 16.36
CA LEU A 11 38.24 -8.78 15.62
C LEU A 11 37.02 -9.27 14.82
N LEU A 12 37.09 -10.44 14.18
CA LEU A 12 35.95 -11.02 13.46
C LEU A 12 34.81 -11.46 14.43
N LEU A 13 35.12 -11.96 15.62
CA LEU A 13 34.13 -12.25 16.64
C LEU A 13 33.44 -10.97 17.16
N TRP A 14 34.17 -9.87 17.33
CA TRP A 14 33.58 -8.59 17.73
C TRP A 14 32.67 -7.99 16.63
N ILE A 15 33.04 -8.10 15.36
CA ILE A 15 32.20 -7.68 14.25
C ILE A 15 30.93 -8.54 14.19
N GLY A 16 31.04 -9.85 14.40
CA GLY A 16 29.87 -10.75 14.45
C GLY A 16 28.90 -10.43 15.60
N ILE A 17 29.41 -10.06 16.79
CA ILE A 17 28.58 -9.69 17.94
C ILE A 17 27.86 -8.35 17.71
N LEU A 18 28.48 -7.39 17.04
CA LEU A 18 27.83 -6.12 16.69
C LEU A 18 26.70 -6.30 15.68
N ALA A 19 26.80 -7.29 14.77
CA ALA A 19 25.75 -7.59 13.81
C ALA A 19 24.47 -8.22 14.43
N PHE A 20 24.60 -8.83 15.62
CA PHE A 20 23.47 -9.44 16.36
C PHE A 20 22.84 -8.51 17.41
N ALA A 21 23.36 -7.31 17.59
CA ALA A 21 22.86 -6.33 18.58
C ALA A 21 21.74 -5.42 18.03
N SER A 22 21.16 -5.73 16.89
CA SER A 22 20.00 -4.97 16.41
C SER A 22 18.78 -5.37 17.25
N GLY A 23 18.30 -4.46 18.10
CA GLY A 23 17.04 -4.63 18.82
C GLY A 23 15.89 -4.95 17.88
N LYS A 24 14.79 -5.50 18.38
CA LYS A 24 13.58 -5.76 17.57
C LYS A 24 13.17 -4.47 16.85
N PRO A 25 12.82 -4.53 15.56
CA PRO A 25 12.34 -3.37 14.83
C PRO A 25 11.09 -2.80 15.50
N LYS A 26 11.08 -1.48 15.70
CA LYS A 26 9.91 -0.73 16.15
C LYS A 26 9.41 0.06 14.96
N VAL A 27 8.23 -0.28 14.47
CA VAL A 27 7.67 0.25 13.25
C VAL A 27 6.58 1.26 13.57
N MET A 28 6.59 2.44 12.91
CA MET A 28 5.53 3.41 12.93
C MET A 28 4.92 3.54 11.53
N TRP A 29 3.61 3.33 11.43
CA TRP A 29 2.85 3.59 10.23
C TRP A 29 2.37 5.04 10.21
N LEU A 30 2.70 5.77 9.15
CA LEU A 30 2.34 7.17 8.96
C LEU A 30 1.20 7.28 7.94
N ASP A 31 -0.04 7.40 8.42
CA ASP A 31 -1.19 7.69 7.57
C ASP A 31 -1.12 9.12 7.06
N CYS A 32 -0.69 9.27 5.81
CA CYS A 32 -0.49 10.58 5.19
C CYS A 32 -1.81 11.27 4.82
N SER A 33 -2.90 10.54 4.62
CA SER A 33 -4.21 11.14 4.35
C SER A 33 -4.85 11.70 5.61
N ALA A 34 -4.78 10.99 6.75
CA ALA A 34 -5.25 11.49 8.04
C ALA A 34 -4.42 12.70 8.52
N ASN A 35 -3.14 12.75 8.17
CA ASN A 35 -2.21 13.81 8.55
C ASN A 35 -1.84 14.75 7.37
N PHE A 36 -2.69 14.82 6.34
CA PHE A 36 -2.36 15.49 5.08
C PHE A 36 -1.86 16.92 5.27
N GLN A 37 -2.59 17.76 6.00
CA GLN A 37 -2.18 19.14 6.29
C GLN A 37 -0.92 19.19 7.15
N ARG A 38 -0.81 18.32 8.17
CA ARG A 38 0.33 18.26 9.08
C ARG A 38 1.63 17.95 8.35
N PHE A 39 1.62 17.04 7.39
CA PHE A 39 2.78 16.66 6.59
C PHE A 39 2.96 17.50 5.32
N SER A 40 2.25 18.60 5.18
CA SER A 40 2.36 19.48 4.01
C SER A 40 3.45 20.55 4.10
N TYR A 41 4.33 20.45 5.09
CA TYR A 41 5.43 21.38 5.30
C TYR A 41 6.73 20.62 5.64
N PRO A 42 7.86 20.92 4.94
CA PRO A 42 9.12 20.19 5.17
C PRO A 42 9.59 20.20 6.63
N ASP A 43 9.48 21.31 7.33
CA ASP A 43 9.89 21.40 8.75
C ASP A 43 8.99 20.58 9.67
N SER A 44 7.70 20.49 9.35
CA SER A 44 6.77 19.64 10.08
C SER A 44 7.12 18.16 9.88
N ILE A 45 7.46 17.74 8.65
CA ILE A 45 7.92 16.38 8.36
C ILE A 45 9.15 16.05 9.21
N ARG A 46 10.20 16.90 9.17
CA ARG A 46 11.42 16.71 9.96
C ARG A 46 11.12 16.60 11.46
N TYR A 47 10.26 17.49 11.97
CA TYR A 47 9.84 17.45 13.37
C TYR A 47 9.21 16.11 13.76
N TYR A 48 8.26 15.58 12.96
CA TYR A 48 7.61 14.30 13.29
C TYR A 48 8.53 13.11 13.13
N VAL A 49 9.42 13.11 12.15
CA VAL A 49 10.45 12.07 12.01
C VAL A 49 11.40 12.09 13.23
N ASP A 50 11.82 13.29 13.70
CA ASP A 50 12.61 13.43 14.91
C ASP A 50 11.87 12.88 16.14
N LYS A 51 10.59 13.16 16.29
CA LYS A 51 9.78 12.60 17.40
C LYS A 51 9.66 11.08 17.32
N CYS A 52 9.54 10.50 16.15
CA CYS A 52 9.59 9.05 15.98
C CYS A 52 10.94 8.48 16.43
N HIS A 53 12.05 9.09 16.01
CA HIS A 53 13.40 8.68 16.40
C HIS A 53 13.61 8.80 17.92
N GLU A 54 13.24 9.94 18.54
CA GLU A 54 13.31 10.14 19.99
C GLU A 54 12.50 9.10 20.78
N ALA A 55 11.37 8.63 20.24
CA ALA A 55 10.56 7.56 20.82
C ALA A 55 11.17 6.15 20.58
N GLY A 56 12.31 6.08 19.93
CA GLY A 56 13.01 4.82 19.65
C GLY A 56 12.38 4.02 18.49
N ILE A 57 11.59 4.63 17.63
CA ILE A 57 11.13 4.03 16.37
C ILE A 57 12.32 3.89 15.43
N THR A 58 12.44 2.72 14.80
CA THR A 58 13.56 2.39 13.91
C THR A 58 13.13 2.29 12.44
N HIS A 59 11.83 2.08 12.20
CA HIS A 59 11.28 1.88 10.86
C HIS A 59 10.02 2.73 10.68
N LEU A 60 9.92 3.40 9.55
CA LEU A 60 8.72 4.13 9.13
C LEU A 60 8.05 3.40 7.96
N VAL A 61 6.73 3.35 7.95
CA VAL A 61 5.94 3.02 6.77
C VAL A 61 5.17 4.28 6.38
N LEU A 62 5.57 4.89 5.28
CA LEU A 62 4.96 6.12 4.76
C LEU A 62 3.86 5.75 3.77
N ASP A 63 2.62 6.06 4.07
CA ASP A 63 1.46 5.73 3.23
C ASP A 63 1.37 6.70 2.05
N ILE A 64 1.92 6.30 0.89
CA ILE A 64 2.05 7.16 -0.30
C ILE A 64 0.99 6.90 -1.38
N LYS A 65 0.26 5.78 -1.31
CA LYS A 65 -0.95 5.49 -2.09
C LYS A 65 -2.02 5.04 -1.12
N ASP A 66 -3.02 5.85 -0.89
CA ASP A 66 -4.08 5.56 0.07
C ASP A 66 -5.27 4.80 -0.56
N ASN A 67 -6.35 4.61 0.21
CA ASN A 67 -7.54 3.89 -0.23
C ASN A 67 -8.39 4.64 -1.26
N THR A 68 -8.03 5.86 -1.63
CA THR A 68 -8.61 6.51 -2.81
C THR A 68 -7.94 6.06 -4.10
N GLY A 69 -6.79 5.38 -4.01
CA GLY A 69 -5.94 5.05 -5.15
C GLY A 69 -5.09 6.23 -5.64
N GLU A 70 -5.24 7.40 -5.02
CA GLU A 70 -4.41 8.55 -5.35
C GLU A 70 -3.04 8.44 -4.66
N VAL A 71 -2.03 8.98 -5.32
CA VAL A 71 -0.64 8.96 -4.84
C VAL A 71 -0.17 10.34 -4.40
N LEU A 72 0.79 10.39 -3.49
CA LEU A 72 1.30 11.63 -2.92
C LEU A 72 2.50 12.22 -3.67
N TYR A 73 2.72 11.78 -4.90
CA TYR A 73 3.82 12.22 -5.78
C TYR A 73 3.31 12.39 -7.22
N PRO A 74 4.02 13.12 -8.09
CA PRO A 74 3.70 13.18 -9.52
C PRO A 74 3.83 11.80 -10.16
N SER A 75 2.73 11.23 -10.64
CA SER A 75 2.68 9.91 -11.26
C SER A 75 2.19 9.99 -12.71
N LYS A 76 2.70 9.07 -13.54
CA LYS A 76 2.23 8.85 -14.90
C LYS A 76 1.01 7.92 -14.97
N TYR A 77 0.76 7.18 -13.91
CA TYR A 77 -0.25 6.12 -13.89
C TYR A 77 -1.45 6.47 -13.01
N ALA A 78 -1.21 6.92 -11.78
CA ALA A 78 -2.23 7.24 -10.79
C ALA A 78 -2.47 8.75 -10.67
N ALA A 79 -3.64 9.15 -10.23
CA ALA A 79 -3.93 10.54 -9.92
C ALA A 79 -3.12 11.02 -8.72
N GLN A 80 -2.56 12.22 -8.80
CA GLN A 80 -1.85 12.81 -7.67
C GLN A 80 -2.84 13.47 -6.70
N LYS A 81 -2.75 13.14 -5.42
CA LYS A 81 -3.49 13.80 -4.36
C LYS A 81 -2.83 15.13 -4.01
N LYS A 82 -3.35 16.22 -4.58
CA LYS A 82 -2.88 17.60 -4.33
C LYS A 82 -3.67 18.30 -3.22
N ASN A 83 -4.88 17.83 -2.95
CA ASN A 83 -5.76 18.41 -1.94
C ASN A 83 -6.51 17.34 -1.12
N TRP A 84 -6.88 17.70 0.10
CA TRP A 84 -7.69 16.87 0.98
C TRP A 84 -8.44 17.76 2.01
N LYS A 85 -9.75 17.52 2.21
CA LYS A 85 -10.57 18.24 3.19
C LYS A 85 -10.42 19.77 3.12
N ASN A 86 -10.58 20.36 1.93
CA ASN A 86 -10.45 21.81 1.66
C ASN A 86 -9.06 22.40 1.95
N PHE A 87 -8.02 21.59 1.97
CA PHE A 87 -6.65 22.02 2.10
C PHE A 87 -5.85 21.60 0.87
N ASP A 88 -5.20 22.58 0.23
CA ASP A 88 -4.27 22.37 -0.89
C ASP A 88 -2.85 22.28 -0.35
N ARG A 89 -2.15 21.18 -0.69
CA ARG A 89 -0.76 21.02 -0.28
C ARG A 89 0.14 21.89 -1.13
N PRO A 90 1.07 22.65 -0.51
CA PRO A 90 2.14 23.34 -1.24
C PRO A 90 2.94 22.37 -2.11
N ASP A 91 3.44 22.86 -3.24
CA ASP A 91 4.26 22.04 -4.14
C ASP A 91 5.69 21.93 -3.58
N PHE A 92 6.11 20.73 -3.25
CA PHE A 92 7.46 20.38 -2.82
C PHE A 92 7.67 18.86 -2.94
N ASP A 93 8.93 18.41 -2.88
CA ASP A 93 9.24 16.99 -2.88
C ASP A 93 8.89 16.35 -1.53
N PHE A 94 7.62 15.97 -1.38
CA PHE A 94 7.07 15.37 -0.18
C PHE A 94 7.78 14.06 0.19
N ILE A 95 7.96 13.17 -0.78
CA ILE A 95 8.56 11.84 -0.54
C ILE A 95 10.04 11.98 -0.25
N GLY A 96 10.79 12.75 -1.05
CA GLY A 96 12.21 13.00 -0.84
C GLY A 96 12.48 13.59 0.54
N THR A 97 11.65 14.54 0.99
CA THR A 97 11.76 15.14 2.33
C THR A 97 11.64 14.10 3.45
N PHE A 98 10.69 13.15 3.35
CA PHE A 98 10.56 12.06 4.33
C PHE A 98 11.76 11.10 4.31
N ILE A 99 12.21 10.71 3.11
CA ILE A 99 13.36 9.80 2.95
C ILE A 99 14.61 10.43 3.53
N GLU A 100 14.92 11.69 3.18
CA GLU A 100 16.06 12.43 3.71
C GLU A 100 16.01 12.54 5.24
N ALA A 101 14.85 12.90 5.80
CA ALA A 101 14.68 13.04 7.24
C ALA A 101 14.88 11.69 7.97
N ALA A 102 14.34 10.60 7.44
CA ALA A 102 14.49 9.26 8.02
C ALA A 102 15.94 8.76 7.95
N HIS A 103 16.56 8.85 6.78
CA HIS A 103 17.96 8.41 6.58
C HIS A 103 18.95 9.23 7.40
N ALA A 104 18.72 10.56 7.57
CA ALA A 104 19.54 11.41 8.46
C ALA A 104 19.49 10.95 9.93
N ARG A 105 18.54 10.12 10.32
CA ARG A 105 18.40 9.51 11.67
C ARG A 105 18.72 8.01 11.67
N ASN A 106 19.30 7.46 10.59
CA ASN A 106 19.54 6.02 10.41
C ASN A 106 18.28 5.18 10.59
N MET A 107 17.12 5.71 10.25
CA MET A 107 15.84 5.00 10.23
C MET A 107 15.62 4.40 8.85
N ILE A 108 15.01 3.21 8.83
CA ILE A 108 14.55 2.55 7.62
C ILE A 108 13.17 3.13 7.24
N ILE A 109 12.93 3.39 5.97
CA ILE A 109 11.65 3.91 5.49
C ILE A 109 11.09 3.08 4.32
N PHE A 110 9.87 2.56 4.50
CA PHE A 110 9.13 1.82 3.48
C PHE A 110 8.05 2.68 2.85
N ALA A 111 7.82 2.50 1.55
CA ALA A 111 6.63 3.02 0.90
C ALA A 111 5.42 2.13 1.23
N GLY A 112 4.44 2.65 1.94
CA GLY A 112 3.14 2.02 2.14
C GLY A 112 2.24 2.28 0.92
N MET A 113 1.70 1.23 0.31
CA MET A 113 0.88 1.33 -0.88
C MET A 113 -0.36 0.45 -0.77
N ASN A 114 -1.54 1.06 -0.81
CA ASN A 114 -2.80 0.33 -1.00
C ASN A 114 -2.85 -0.19 -2.44
N ILE A 115 -2.89 -1.52 -2.61
CA ILE A 115 -2.80 -2.12 -3.94
C ILE A 115 -4.19 -2.17 -4.60
N PHE A 116 -5.07 -3.03 -4.16
CA PHE A 116 -6.36 -3.18 -4.82
C PHE A 116 -7.48 -2.29 -4.28
N ALA A 117 -7.23 -1.49 -3.24
CA ALA A 117 -8.14 -0.45 -2.82
C ALA A 117 -7.85 0.84 -3.61
N ASP A 118 -8.69 1.15 -4.60
CA ASP A 118 -8.49 2.25 -5.53
C ASP A 118 -9.80 2.98 -5.81
N GLY A 119 -10.43 3.40 -4.75
CA GLY A 119 -11.64 4.21 -4.80
C GLY A 119 -12.24 4.44 -3.43
N GLN A 120 -12.71 5.66 -3.19
CA GLN A 120 -13.39 6.05 -1.96
C GLN A 120 -14.79 6.58 -2.25
N ASN A 121 -15.80 5.84 -1.81
CA ASN A 121 -17.20 6.08 -2.18
C ASN A 121 -17.78 7.37 -1.58
N ILE A 122 -17.31 7.80 -0.42
CA ILE A 122 -17.81 9.01 0.24
C ILE A 122 -17.43 10.27 -0.57
N VAL A 123 -16.19 10.35 -1.01
CA VAL A 123 -15.66 11.51 -1.77
C VAL A 123 -15.71 11.31 -3.28
N LYS A 124 -16.11 10.10 -3.75
CA LYS A 124 -16.16 9.73 -5.18
C LYS A 124 -14.84 9.97 -5.91
N ARG A 125 -13.71 9.62 -5.27
CA ARG A 125 -12.36 9.75 -5.83
C ARG A 125 -11.75 8.37 -6.06
N GLY A 126 -10.85 8.29 -7.05
CA GLY A 126 -10.09 7.09 -7.40
C GLY A 126 -10.34 6.58 -8.81
N ALA A 127 -9.46 5.69 -9.29
CA ALA A 127 -9.47 5.20 -10.66
C ALA A 127 -10.80 4.54 -11.06
N ILE A 128 -11.50 3.92 -10.12
CA ILE A 128 -12.82 3.32 -10.35
C ILE A 128 -13.84 4.37 -10.82
N PHE A 129 -13.81 5.57 -10.23
CA PHE A 129 -14.76 6.63 -10.58
C PHE A 129 -14.35 7.41 -11.82
N ASP A 130 -13.04 7.67 -11.97
CA ASP A 130 -12.54 8.58 -13.00
C ASP A 130 -12.41 7.93 -14.39
N LYS A 131 -11.85 6.71 -14.46
CA LYS A 131 -11.43 6.13 -15.74
C LYS A 131 -11.79 4.65 -15.92
N HIS A 132 -11.95 3.89 -14.86
CA HIS A 132 -11.86 2.43 -14.92
C HIS A 132 -13.02 1.70 -14.23
N LYS A 133 -14.27 2.14 -14.44
CA LYS A 133 -15.45 1.47 -13.86
C LYS A 133 -15.47 -0.05 -14.06
N LYS A 134 -14.95 -0.54 -15.19
CA LYS A 134 -14.87 -1.98 -15.50
C LYS A 134 -13.85 -2.74 -14.64
N TRP A 135 -12.97 -2.05 -13.93
CA TRP A 135 -11.97 -2.68 -13.07
C TRP A 135 -12.48 -3.02 -11.68
N GLN A 136 -13.66 -2.53 -11.33
CA GLN A 136 -14.24 -2.75 -10.00
C GLN A 136 -14.53 -4.22 -9.73
N ALA A 137 -14.38 -4.62 -8.47
CA ALA A 137 -14.80 -5.92 -8.01
C ALA A 137 -16.34 -6.07 -8.05
N ILE A 138 -16.80 -7.28 -8.31
CA ILE A 138 -18.21 -7.65 -8.26
C ILE A 138 -18.48 -8.45 -7.00
N ASN A 139 -19.36 -7.94 -6.16
CA ASN A 139 -19.71 -8.60 -4.90
C ASN A 139 -21.04 -9.34 -5.03
N TYR A 140 -21.14 -10.47 -4.32
CA TYR A 140 -22.43 -11.14 -4.12
C TYR A 140 -23.11 -10.58 -2.86
N VAL A 141 -24.30 -10.06 -3.04
CA VAL A 141 -25.12 -9.55 -1.94
C VAL A 141 -26.36 -10.44 -1.83
N PRO A 142 -26.53 -11.21 -0.74
CA PRO A 142 -27.69 -12.09 -0.57
C PRO A 142 -29.01 -11.36 -0.82
N ARG A 143 -29.90 -11.99 -1.60
CA ARG A 143 -31.19 -11.45 -2.05
C ARG A 143 -31.13 -10.31 -3.08
N LYS A 144 -29.96 -9.65 -3.29
CA LYS A 144 -29.78 -8.61 -4.31
C LYS A 144 -28.99 -9.12 -5.53
N GLY A 145 -28.25 -10.24 -5.39
CA GLY A 145 -27.43 -10.82 -6.46
C GLY A 145 -26.05 -10.20 -6.58
N LEU A 146 -25.51 -10.21 -7.79
CA LEU A 146 -24.19 -9.69 -8.12
C LEU A 146 -24.25 -8.17 -8.34
N LEU A 147 -23.52 -7.42 -7.53
CA LEU A 147 -23.47 -5.97 -7.60
C LEU A 147 -22.03 -5.47 -7.76
N PRO A 148 -21.80 -4.47 -8.63
CA PRO A 148 -20.54 -3.72 -8.62
C PRO A 148 -20.26 -3.12 -7.24
N VAL A 149 -19.00 -3.11 -6.83
CA VAL A 149 -18.62 -2.60 -5.49
C VAL A 149 -19.09 -1.16 -5.24
N THR A 150 -19.20 -0.34 -6.30
CA THR A 150 -19.67 1.06 -6.20
C THR A 150 -21.16 1.19 -5.89
N GLU A 151 -21.94 0.11 -6.05
CA GLU A 151 -23.39 0.05 -5.78
C GLU A 151 -23.73 -0.54 -4.41
N ILE A 152 -22.71 -0.92 -3.63
CA ILE A 152 -22.92 -1.49 -2.31
C ILE A 152 -23.06 -0.37 -1.28
N GLU A 153 -24.19 -0.33 -0.65
CA GLU A 153 -24.54 0.63 0.38
C GLU A 153 -23.64 0.49 1.62
N GLY A 154 -23.21 1.61 2.21
CA GLY A 154 -22.41 1.62 3.42
C GLY A 154 -20.94 1.21 3.24
N LYS A 155 -20.50 0.88 2.02
CA LYS A 155 -19.12 0.49 1.75
C LYS A 155 -18.30 1.72 1.36
N PRO A 156 -17.34 2.16 2.20
CA PRO A 156 -16.57 3.37 1.91
C PRO A 156 -15.42 3.11 0.92
N THR A 157 -14.74 1.98 1.03
CA THR A 157 -13.57 1.64 0.21
C THR A 157 -13.98 0.74 -0.95
N MET A 158 -13.57 1.13 -2.14
CA MET A 158 -13.84 0.42 -3.39
C MET A 158 -12.61 -0.38 -3.82
N PHE A 159 -12.81 -1.66 -4.10
CA PHE A 159 -11.76 -2.55 -4.53
C PHE A 159 -11.79 -2.80 -6.02
N LEU A 160 -10.62 -2.79 -6.64
CA LEU A 160 -10.38 -3.31 -7.97
C LEU A 160 -10.46 -4.84 -7.98
N ASN A 161 -10.75 -5.40 -9.13
CA ASN A 161 -10.72 -6.84 -9.33
C ASN A 161 -9.30 -7.35 -9.59
N PRO A 162 -8.68 -8.10 -8.66
CA PRO A 162 -7.31 -8.60 -8.83
C PRO A 162 -7.16 -9.63 -9.96
N ALA A 163 -8.26 -10.23 -10.44
CA ALA A 163 -8.23 -11.21 -11.53
C ALA A 163 -7.97 -10.56 -12.90
N LEU A 164 -8.22 -9.27 -13.04
CA LEU A 164 -8.02 -8.55 -14.30
C LEU A 164 -6.56 -8.26 -14.57
N LYS A 165 -6.07 -8.65 -15.75
CA LYS A 165 -4.67 -8.43 -16.15
C LYS A 165 -4.29 -6.96 -16.26
N GLU A 166 -5.21 -6.12 -16.71
CA GLU A 166 -5.03 -4.68 -16.76
C GLU A 166 -4.90 -4.05 -15.38
N VAL A 167 -5.61 -4.55 -14.37
CA VAL A 167 -5.48 -4.13 -12.98
C VAL A 167 -4.11 -4.53 -12.43
N GLN A 168 -3.71 -5.78 -12.64
CA GLN A 168 -2.38 -6.26 -12.23
C GLN A 168 -1.27 -5.42 -12.86
N LYS A 169 -1.39 -5.12 -14.16
CA LYS A 169 -0.41 -4.30 -14.88
C LYS A 169 -0.34 -2.88 -14.32
N TYR A 170 -1.49 -2.26 -14.07
CA TYR A 170 -1.58 -0.92 -13.49
C TYR A 170 -0.87 -0.84 -12.15
N GLU A 171 -1.17 -1.74 -11.22
CA GLU A 171 -0.54 -1.74 -9.89
C GLU A 171 0.97 -2.01 -9.96
N ILE A 172 1.40 -2.92 -10.85
CA ILE A 172 2.82 -3.16 -11.08
C ILE A 172 3.53 -1.93 -11.65
N ASP A 173 2.90 -1.20 -12.56
CA ASP A 173 3.49 0.00 -13.14
C ASP A 173 3.62 1.13 -12.11
N VAL A 174 2.64 1.31 -11.22
CA VAL A 174 2.71 2.25 -10.09
C VAL A 174 3.83 1.87 -9.11
N ILE A 175 3.94 0.58 -8.74
CA ILE A 175 5.04 0.10 -7.89
C ILE A 175 6.41 0.35 -8.54
N LYS A 176 6.56 0.00 -9.82
CA LYS A 176 7.81 0.22 -10.56
C LYS A 176 8.19 1.69 -10.63
N GLU A 177 7.22 2.59 -10.74
CA GLU A 177 7.45 4.03 -10.74
C GLU A 177 8.05 4.49 -9.41
N VAL A 178 7.50 4.05 -8.29
CA VAL A 178 8.03 4.34 -6.94
C VAL A 178 9.46 3.83 -6.79
N VAL A 179 9.70 2.55 -7.12
CA VAL A 179 11.02 1.92 -6.98
C VAL A 179 12.09 2.61 -7.82
N ARG A 180 11.72 3.16 -8.99
CA ARG A 180 12.67 3.85 -9.89
C ARG A 180 12.97 5.27 -9.46
N ASN A 181 12.00 5.95 -8.86
CA ASN A 181 12.08 7.40 -8.64
C ASN A 181 12.47 7.77 -7.21
N TYR A 182 12.33 6.85 -6.24
CA TYR A 182 12.51 7.16 -4.83
C TYR A 182 13.37 6.11 -4.13
N ALA A 183 14.24 6.57 -3.23
CA ALA A 183 15.20 5.75 -2.48
C ALA A 183 14.58 5.15 -1.19
N PHE A 184 13.39 4.58 -1.28
CA PHE A 184 12.83 3.78 -0.19
C PHE A 184 13.66 2.53 0.07
N ASP A 185 13.76 2.09 1.30
CA ASP A 185 14.42 0.85 1.69
C ASP A 185 13.58 -0.40 1.35
N GLY A 186 12.29 -0.21 1.04
CA GLY A 186 11.39 -1.28 0.60
C GLY A 186 9.96 -0.80 0.38
N ILE A 187 9.10 -1.73 -0.01
CA ILE A 187 7.67 -1.49 -0.26
C ILE A 187 6.83 -2.34 0.70
N MET A 188 5.86 -1.71 1.34
CA MET A 188 4.82 -2.39 2.11
C MET A 188 3.54 -2.44 1.28
N LEU A 189 3.14 -3.64 0.84
CA LEU A 189 1.92 -3.85 0.07
C LEU A 189 0.73 -4.00 1.03
N ASP A 190 -0.07 -2.95 1.16
CA ASP A 190 -1.34 -3.01 1.90
C ASP A 190 -2.47 -3.38 0.95
N ARG A 191 -3.48 -4.08 1.44
CA ARG A 191 -4.67 -4.52 0.69
C ARG A 191 -4.37 -5.20 -0.65
N ALA A 192 -3.24 -5.92 -0.73
CA ALA A 192 -2.88 -6.79 -1.84
C ALA A 192 -3.67 -8.11 -1.76
N ARG A 193 -4.99 -8.02 -1.69
CA ARG A 193 -5.94 -9.11 -1.48
C ARG A 193 -7.30 -8.78 -2.06
N TYR A 194 -8.19 -9.78 -2.16
CA TYR A 194 -9.61 -9.50 -2.32
C TYR A 194 -10.16 -8.73 -1.10
N ASP A 195 -11.20 -7.96 -1.31
CA ASP A 195 -11.79 -7.14 -0.25
C ASP A 195 -12.31 -7.99 0.91
N CYS A 196 -13.19 -8.91 0.59
CA CYS A 196 -13.86 -9.77 1.56
C CYS A 196 -14.31 -11.11 0.90
N ILE A 197 -14.94 -11.96 1.67
CA ILE A 197 -15.48 -13.25 1.20
C ILE A 197 -16.59 -13.09 0.13
N ASP A 198 -17.25 -11.93 0.11
CA ASP A 198 -18.32 -11.62 -0.84
C ASP A 198 -17.81 -11.17 -2.22
N SER A 199 -16.51 -11.22 -2.45
CA SER A 199 -15.82 -10.65 -3.63
C SER A 199 -14.58 -11.48 -4.00
N ASP A 200 -14.26 -11.72 -5.29
CA ASP A 200 -14.87 -11.18 -6.49
C ASP A 200 -15.65 -12.27 -7.24
N PHE A 201 -16.86 -11.95 -7.65
CA PHE A 201 -17.73 -12.86 -8.42
C PHE A 201 -17.97 -12.34 -9.85
N SER A 202 -16.98 -11.70 -10.45
CA SER A 202 -17.02 -11.29 -11.85
C SER A 202 -17.00 -12.50 -12.81
N PRO A 203 -17.42 -12.31 -14.06
CA PRO A 203 -17.30 -13.35 -15.09
C PRO A 203 -15.86 -13.85 -15.27
N GLU A 204 -14.88 -12.97 -15.14
CA GLU A 204 -13.44 -13.30 -15.22
C GLU A 204 -13.02 -14.22 -14.07
N SER A 205 -13.39 -13.88 -12.84
CA SER A 205 -13.11 -14.71 -11.67
C SER A 205 -13.81 -16.06 -11.75
N LYS A 206 -15.08 -16.10 -12.19
CA LYS A 206 -15.78 -17.35 -12.47
C LYS A 206 -15.01 -18.23 -13.45
N LYS A 207 -14.63 -17.67 -14.60
CA LYS A 207 -13.87 -18.38 -15.63
C LYS A 207 -12.54 -18.94 -15.12
N MET A 208 -11.81 -18.15 -14.33
CA MET A 208 -10.55 -18.59 -13.72
C MET A 208 -10.76 -19.71 -12.72
N PHE A 209 -11.78 -19.59 -11.88
CA PHE A 209 -12.14 -20.61 -10.88
C PHE A 209 -12.57 -21.93 -11.56
N GLU A 210 -13.48 -21.89 -12.53
CA GLU A 210 -13.89 -23.07 -13.29
C GLU A 210 -12.73 -23.77 -13.98
N LYS A 211 -11.79 -22.99 -14.54
CA LYS A 211 -10.56 -23.54 -15.12
C LYS A 211 -9.68 -24.23 -14.05
N PHE A 212 -9.57 -23.65 -12.87
CA PHE A 212 -8.77 -24.21 -11.77
C PHE A 212 -9.34 -25.53 -11.26
N ILE A 213 -10.66 -25.61 -11.05
CA ILE A 213 -11.33 -26.83 -10.55
C ILE A 213 -11.62 -27.86 -11.66
N GLY A 214 -11.41 -27.52 -12.93
CA GLY A 214 -11.63 -28.41 -14.08
C GLY A 214 -13.08 -28.71 -14.41
N LYS A 215 -14.05 -27.98 -13.85
CA LYS A 215 -15.48 -28.16 -14.10
C LYS A 215 -16.26 -26.84 -14.07
N LYS A 216 -17.48 -26.86 -14.61
CA LYS A 216 -18.39 -25.71 -14.54
C LYS A 216 -19.07 -25.62 -13.17
N VAL A 217 -19.37 -24.39 -12.75
CA VAL A 217 -20.21 -24.10 -11.59
C VAL A 217 -21.65 -23.92 -12.08
N GLU A 218 -22.57 -24.79 -11.64
CA GLU A 218 -23.96 -24.81 -12.15
C GLU A 218 -24.73 -23.60 -11.64
N LYS A 219 -24.74 -23.38 -10.33
CA LYS A 219 -25.38 -22.23 -9.69
C LYS A 219 -24.31 -21.27 -9.18
N PHE A 220 -23.99 -20.28 -9.99
CA PHE A 220 -23.01 -19.26 -9.62
C PHE A 220 -23.69 -17.97 -9.14
N PRO A 221 -23.31 -17.43 -7.99
CA PRO A 221 -22.20 -17.85 -7.11
C PRO A 221 -22.60 -18.81 -5.97
N GLU A 222 -23.86 -19.22 -5.88
CA GLU A 222 -24.43 -19.90 -4.71
C GLU A 222 -23.68 -21.18 -4.35
N ASP A 223 -23.21 -21.96 -5.36
CA ASP A 223 -22.49 -23.21 -5.11
C ASP A 223 -21.09 -23.02 -4.49
N ILE A 224 -20.58 -21.79 -4.48
CA ILE A 224 -19.25 -21.45 -3.97
C ILE A 224 -19.28 -20.38 -2.88
N TYR A 225 -20.43 -19.73 -2.69
CA TYR A 225 -20.61 -18.74 -1.64
C TYR A 225 -21.07 -19.42 -0.35
N PHE A 226 -20.28 -19.25 0.71
CA PHE A 226 -20.65 -19.72 2.04
C PHE A 226 -21.30 -18.58 2.82
N SER A 227 -22.63 -18.65 2.99
CA SER A 227 -23.29 -17.83 4.01
C SER A 227 -22.95 -18.41 5.38
N GLN A 228 -22.33 -17.62 6.24
CA GLN A 228 -22.28 -17.96 7.65
C GLN A 228 -23.64 -17.78 8.30
#